data_8c44138d25e116e3eaaef1a1628c946f
#
_entry.id   8c44138d25e116e3eaaef1a1628c946f
#
_cell.length_a   1.000
_cell.length_b   1.000
_cell.length_c   1.000
_cell.angle_alpha   90.00
_cell.angle_beta   90.00
_cell.angle_gamma   90.00
#
_symmetry.space_group_name_H-M   'P 1'
#
loop_
_entity.id
_entity.type
_entity.pdbx_description
1 polymer ?
#
loop_
_entity_poly.entity_id
_entity_poly.type
_entity_poly.pdbx_seq_one_letter_code
_entity_poly.pdbx_strand_id
1 'polypeptide(L)'
;FLDAGIDDCVLAVFYDSIAVNAAFVAGEGAYLSLTLNSAEDSQFSEPLDVTARVERLSNGQFVGEYGMVAGKTVETGCTAVLDVGGVRIVAVSQRQQCLSTDYLTAFGIDPASCRVIVVKSRGHFRAGFEHLFNPDQIYEVDVAGLTSPNLATFGWQYLPRPVFPLDEHAAWSVDQA
;
A
#
# COMPACT_ATOMS: atom_id res chain seq x y z
N PHE A 1 -12.37 7.35 1.73
CA PHE A 1 -11.92 8.72 1.51
C PHE A 1 -12.82 9.43 0.51
N LEU A 2 -12.98 8.93 -0.72
CA LEU A 2 -13.79 9.58 -1.76
C LEU A 2 -15.21 9.84 -1.29
N ASP A 3 -15.92 8.83 -0.81
CA ASP A 3 -17.30 8.96 -0.33
C ASP A 3 -17.45 9.88 0.90
N ALA A 4 -16.38 10.00 1.69
CA ALA A 4 -16.35 10.87 2.86
C ALA A 4 -15.89 12.30 2.55
N GLY A 5 -15.51 12.58 1.27
CA GLY A 5 -15.00 13.88 0.88
C GLY A 5 -13.69 14.26 1.59
N ILE A 6 -12.84 13.28 1.90
CA ILE A 6 -11.55 13.49 2.54
C ILE A 6 -10.49 13.63 1.45
N ASP A 7 -9.86 14.79 1.40
CA ASP A 7 -8.82 15.17 0.46
C ASP A 7 -7.43 15.22 1.11
N ASP A 8 -6.42 15.65 0.36
CA ASP A 8 -5.00 15.70 0.76
C ASP A 8 -4.47 14.36 1.28
N CYS A 9 -5.01 13.28 0.72
CA CYS A 9 -4.62 11.92 1.06
C CYS A 9 -3.71 11.32 -0.01
N VAL A 10 -2.88 10.36 0.40
CA VAL A 10 -2.13 9.53 -0.54
C VAL A 10 -2.23 8.05 -0.19
N LEU A 11 -2.50 7.22 -1.18
CA LEU A 11 -2.42 5.76 -1.11
C LEU A 11 -1.12 5.30 -1.78
N ALA A 12 -0.22 4.69 -1.03
CA ALA A 12 1.07 4.22 -1.50
C ALA A 12 1.40 2.81 -0.98
N VAL A 13 1.80 1.89 -1.84
CA VAL A 13 1.72 1.89 -3.29
C VAL A 13 0.56 0.99 -3.72
N PHE A 14 -0.06 1.29 -4.82
CA PHE A 14 -1.18 0.52 -5.35
C PHE A 14 -0.75 -0.23 -6.62
N TYR A 15 -0.76 -1.56 -6.57
CA TYR A 15 -0.40 -2.38 -7.73
C TYR A 15 -1.57 -2.44 -8.70
N ASP A 16 -1.41 -1.82 -9.86
CA ASP A 16 -2.36 -1.90 -10.97
C ASP A 16 -1.66 -1.58 -12.29
N SER A 17 -1.17 -2.60 -12.96
CA SER A 17 -0.46 -2.45 -14.23
C SER A 17 -1.35 -1.94 -15.36
N ILE A 18 -2.66 -2.20 -15.31
CA ILE A 18 -3.62 -1.73 -16.33
C ILE A 18 -3.82 -0.23 -16.17
N ALA A 19 -4.05 0.25 -14.95
CA ALA A 19 -4.19 1.67 -14.65
C ALA A 19 -2.92 2.45 -15.02
N VAL A 20 -1.74 1.89 -14.68
CA VAL A 20 -0.44 2.49 -15.05
C VAL A 20 -0.31 2.61 -16.57
N ASN A 21 -0.58 1.54 -17.32
CA ASN A 21 -0.50 1.57 -18.78
C ASN A 21 -1.46 2.60 -19.38
N ALA A 22 -2.70 2.68 -18.88
CA ALA A 22 -3.67 3.68 -19.31
C ALA A 22 -3.17 5.11 -19.07
N ALA A 23 -2.55 5.36 -17.91
CA ALA A 23 -1.95 6.65 -17.56
C ALA A 23 -0.80 7.02 -18.51
N PHE A 24 0.08 6.07 -18.85
CA PHE A 24 1.17 6.30 -19.80
C PHE A 24 0.67 6.61 -21.22
N VAL A 25 -0.43 5.98 -21.65
CA VAL A 25 -1.07 6.29 -22.95
C VAL A 25 -1.70 7.68 -22.92
N ALA A 26 -2.32 8.08 -21.83
CA ALA A 26 -2.97 9.37 -21.69
C ALA A 26 -1.97 10.53 -21.56
N GLY A 27 -0.85 10.31 -20.87
CA GLY A 27 0.19 11.31 -20.62
C GLY A 27 -0.07 12.18 -19.39
N GLU A 28 0.98 12.83 -18.89
CA GLU A 28 0.88 13.76 -17.76
C GLU A 28 -0.06 14.92 -18.03
N GLY A 29 -0.85 15.30 -17.04
CA GLY A 29 -1.87 16.35 -17.10
C GLY A 29 -3.21 15.91 -17.67
N ALA A 30 -3.29 14.73 -18.30
CA ALA A 30 -4.53 14.22 -18.86
C ALA A 30 -5.52 13.76 -17.79
N TYR A 31 -6.82 13.88 -18.10
CA TYR A 31 -7.89 13.23 -17.35
C TYR A 31 -8.32 11.97 -18.09
N LEU A 32 -8.52 10.89 -17.35
CA LEU A 32 -9.00 9.63 -17.90
C LEU A 32 -9.99 8.95 -16.95
N SER A 33 -10.98 8.28 -17.52
CA SER A 33 -11.83 7.35 -16.78
C SER A 33 -11.21 5.97 -16.84
N LEU A 34 -11.09 5.31 -15.69
CA LEU A 34 -10.51 3.98 -15.57
C LEU A 34 -11.16 3.21 -14.43
N THR A 35 -11.05 1.90 -14.49
CA THR A 35 -11.49 1.01 -13.42
C THR A 35 -10.26 0.50 -12.68
N LEU A 36 -10.06 0.95 -11.45
CA LEU A 36 -9.00 0.45 -10.57
C LEU A 36 -9.29 -1.00 -10.17
N ASN A 37 -8.22 -1.80 -9.99
CA ASN A 37 -8.30 -3.19 -9.57
C ASN A 37 -9.10 -4.09 -10.55
N SER A 38 -9.16 -3.74 -11.82
CA SER A 38 -9.96 -4.47 -12.81
C SER A 38 -9.37 -5.84 -13.20
N ALA A 39 -8.07 -6.05 -12.96
CA ALA A 39 -7.38 -7.32 -13.30
C ALA A 39 -7.41 -8.35 -12.16
N GLU A 40 -7.82 -7.97 -10.97
CA GLU A 40 -7.77 -8.84 -9.78
C GLU A 40 -9.18 -9.42 -9.52
N ASP A 41 -9.33 -10.72 -9.72
CA ASP A 41 -10.48 -11.45 -9.19
C ASP A 41 -10.19 -11.82 -7.74
N SER A 42 -10.58 -10.95 -6.82
CA SER A 42 -10.29 -11.09 -5.40
C SER A 42 -11.55 -10.97 -4.56
N GLN A 43 -11.81 -11.96 -3.72
CA GLN A 43 -12.90 -11.90 -2.73
C GLN A 43 -12.73 -10.78 -1.68
N PHE A 44 -11.58 -10.10 -1.66
CA PHE A 44 -11.25 -9.06 -0.67
C PHE A 44 -11.26 -7.64 -1.23
N SER A 45 -11.44 -7.48 -2.53
CA SER A 45 -11.43 -6.17 -3.17
C SER A 45 -12.31 -6.18 -4.42
N GLU A 46 -13.00 -5.08 -4.63
CA GLU A 46 -13.87 -4.88 -5.79
C GLU A 46 -13.23 -3.89 -6.77
N PRO A 47 -13.54 -3.98 -8.07
CA PRO A 47 -13.20 -2.95 -9.02
C PRO A 47 -13.85 -1.61 -8.65
N LEU A 48 -13.13 -0.50 -8.89
CA LEU A 48 -13.62 0.84 -8.60
C LEU A 48 -13.46 1.74 -9.83
N ASP A 49 -14.58 2.22 -10.37
CA ASP A 49 -14.60 3.18 -11.46
C ASP A 49 -14.26 4.58 -10.93
N VAL A 50 -13.28 5.23 -11.54
CA VAL A 50 -12.83 6.56 -11.16
C VAL A 50 -12.52 7.43 -12.38
N THR A 51 -12.60 8.74 -12.19
CA THR A 51 -11.97 9.71 -13.09
C THR A 51 -10.72 10.24 -12.40
N ALA A 52 -9.58 10.02 -13.02
CA ALA A 52 -8.29 10.41 -12.48
C ALA A 52 -7.60 11.44 -13.37
N ARG A 53 -6.83 12.34 -12.75
CA ARG A 53 -5.84 13.17 -13.44
C ARG A 53 -4.47 12.54 -13.28
N VAL A 54 -3.73 12.37 -14.37
CA VAL A 54 -2.34 11.91 -14.33
C VAL A 54 -1.46 13.07 -13.88
N GLU A 55 -0.95 13.00 -12.65
CA GLU A 55 -0.08 14.06 -12.12
C GLU A 55 1.37 13.85 -12.53
N ARG A 56 1.84 12.58 -12.50
CA ARG A 56 3.23 12.24 -12.82
C ARG A 56 3.35 10.83 -13.37
N LEU A 57 4.32 10.65 -14.27
CA LEU A 57 4.76 9.37 -14.81
C LEU A 57 6.24 9.16 -14.50
N SER A 58 6.64 7.91 -14.21
CA SER A 58 8.03 7.55 -13.87
C SER A 58 8.34 6.12 -14.33
N ASN A 59 9.62 5.86 -14.61
CA ASN A 59 10.12 4.50 -14.81
C ASN A 59 10.17 3.68 -13.49
N GLY A 60 9.94 4.34 -12.36
CA GLY A 60 9.84 3.69 -11.05
C GLY A 60 11.16 3.30 -10.41
N GLN A 61 12.28 3.86 -10.84
CA GLN A 61 13.59 3.64 -10.23
C GLN A 61 13.98 4.79 -9.31
N PHE A 62 14.44 4.46 -8.10
CA PHE A 62 15.03 5.42 -7.16
C PHE A 62 15.98 4.72 -6.18
N VAL A 63 16.80 5.50 -5.48
CA VAL A 63 17.63 5.00 -4.38
C VAL A 63 16.94 5.38 -3.07
N GLY A 64 16.69 4.39 -2.22
CA GLY A 64 16.08 4.62 -0.91
C GLY A 64 17.05 5.30 0.05
N GLU A 65 16.53 6.17 0.89
CA GLU A 65 17.28 6.87 1.94
C GLU A 65 16.93 6.35 3.34
N TYR A 66 15.73 5.80 3.52
CA TYR A 66 15.21 5.44 4.84
C TYR A 66 14.83 3.97 4.98
N GLY A 67 14.92 3.48 6.23
CA GLY A 67 14.43 2.16 6.61
C GLY A 67 15.12 1.01 5.88
N MET A 68 14.37 0.00 5.50
CA MET A 68 14.90 -1.22 4.91
C MET A 68 15.47 -1.04 3.49
N VAL A 69 15.13 0.05 2.82
CA VAL A 69 15.60 0.35 1.47
C VAL A 69 16.76 1.33 1.42
N ALA A 70 17.24 1.80 2.57
CA ALA A 70 18.36 2.73 2.64
C ALA A 70 19.60 2.22 1.88
N GLY A 71 20.10 3.04 0.95
CA GLY A 71 21.23 2.74 0.10
C GLY A 71 20.99 1.70 -1.00
N LYS A 72 19.76 1.23 -1.18
CA LYS A 72 19.39 0.24 -2.21
C LYS A 72 18.65 0.90 -3.36
N THR A 73 18.90 0.40 -4.56
CA THR A 73 18.04 0.73 -5.71
C THR A 73 16.70 -0.01 -5.57
N VAL A 74 15.63 0.74 -5.66
CA VAL A 74 14.25 0.25 -5.66
C VAL A 74 13.70 0.35 -7.07
N GLU A 75 12.97 -0.67 -7.49
CA GLU A 75 12.29 -0.72 -8.78
C GLU A 75 10.81 -1.06 -8.57
N THR A 76 9.93 -0.12 -8.88
CA THR A 76 8.48 -0.29 -8.78
C THR A 76 7.85 -0.62 -10.15
N GLY A 77 8.67 -0.71 -11.19
CA GLY A 77 8.23 -0.71 -12.58
C GLY A 77 7.65 0.65 -12.99
N CYS A 78 7.07 0.73 -14.17
CA CYS A 78 6.37 1.94 -14.56
C CYS A 78 5.41 2.37 -13.46
N THR A 79 5.44 3.65 -13.12
CA THR A 79 4.70 4.22 -11.99
C THR A 79 3.96 5.47 -12.43
N ALA A 80 2.71 5.60 -12.01
CA ALA A 80 1.89 6.78 -12.23
C ALA A 80 1.35 7.33 -10.90
N VAL A 81 1.42 8.63 -10.71
CA VAL A 81 0.68 9.32 -9.66
C VAL A 81 -0.63 9.79 -10.28
N LEU A 82 -1.73 9.29 -9.73
CA LEU A 82 -3.09 9.58 -10.16
C LEU A 82 -3.79 10.38 -9.06
N ASP A 83 -4.31 11.56 -9.41
CA ASP A 83 -5.21 12.30 -8.53
C ASP A 83 -6.66 11.93 -8.84
N VAL A 84 -7.34 11.42 -7.84
CA VAL A 84 -8.76 11.04 -7.87
C VAL A 84 -9.49 11.88 -6.83
N GLY A 85 -9.92 13.08 -7.24
CA GLY A 85 -10.71 13.95 -6.36
C GLY A 85 -10.00 14.36 -5.06
N GLY A 86 -8.69 14.65 -5.11
CA GLY A 86 -7.88 15.02 -3.96
C GLY A 86 -7.26 13.84 -3.20
N VAL A 87 -7.51 12.61 -3.66
CA VAL A 87 -6.81 11.41 -3.19
C VAL A 87 -5.77 11.00 -4.23
N ARG A 88 -4.50 11.15 -3.92
CA ARG A 88 -3.40 10.73 -4.79
C ARG A 88 -3.13 9.25 -4.63
N ILE A 89 -3.02 8.53 -5.73
CA ILE A 89 -2.71 7.11 -5.76
C ILE A 89 -1.35 6.93 -6.46
N VAL A 90 -0.37 6.37 -5.76
CA VAL A 90 0.89 5.95 -6.37
C VAL A 90 0.68 4.55 -6.95
N ALA A 91 0.26 4.49 -8.21
CA ALA A 91 0.02 3.25 -8.92
C ALA A 91 1.33 2.71 -9.52
N VAL A 92 1.60 1.43 -9.31
CA VAL A 92 2.84 0.75 -9.73
C VAL A 92 2.55 -0.47 -10.58
N SER A 93 3.42 -0.77 -11.56
CA SER A 93 3.26 -1.93 -12.44
C SER A 93 3.93 -3.20 -11.92
N GLN A 94 4.71 -3.12 -10.84
CA GLN A 94 5.28 -4.27 -10.14
C GLN A 94 4.83 -4.28 -8.68
N ARG A 95 4.52 -5.49 -8.15
CA ARG A 95 4.06 -5.61 -6.75
C ARG A 95 5.16 -5.21 -5.78
N GLN A 96 4.85 -4.24 -4.92
CA GLN A 96 5.75 -3.70 -3.91
C GLN A 96 5.00 -3.44 -2.61
N GLN A 97 5.75 -3.29 -1.51
CA GLN A 97 5.27 -2.67 -0.28
C GLN A 97 5.84 -1.26 -0.18
N CYS A 98 5.06 -0.32 0.32
CA CYS A 98 5.58 0.99 0.69
C CYS A 98 6.39 0.85 1.99
N LEU A 99 7.72 0.83 1.87
CA LEU A 99 8.63 0.56 2.99
C LEU A 99 9.22 1.82 3.61
N SER A 100 9.13 2.95 2.92
CA SER A 100 9.66 4.23 3.38
C SER A 100 8.96 5.40 2.68
N THR A 101 9.21 6.59 3.18
CA THR A 101 8.75 7.84 2.56
C THR A 101 9.34 8.06 1.16
N ASP A 102 10.43 7.36 0.81
CA ASP A 102 11.04 7.43 -0.52
C ASP A 102 10.06 7.04 -1.64
N TYR A 103 9.12 6.13 -1.36
CA TYR A 103 8.05 5.75 -2.31
C TYR A 103 7.06 6.89 -2.62
N LEU A 104 7.17 8.01 -1.91
CA LEU A 104 6.39 9.23 -2.14
C LEU A 104 7.28 10.30 -2.75
N THR A 105 8.42 10.59 -2.11
CA THR A 105 9.33 11.66 -2.52
C THR A 105 9.93 11.43 -3.90
N ALA A 106 10.25 10.17 -4.25
CA ALA A 106 10.72 9.80 -5.58
C ALA A 106 9.71 10.17 -6.69
N PHE A 107 8.44 10.22 -6.36
CA PHE A 107 7.37 10.56 -7.31
C PHE A 107 6.81 11.97 -7.11
N GLY A 108 7.52 12.82 -6.35
CA GLY A 108 7.21 14.24 -6.18
C GLY A 108 6.12 14.54 -5.16
N ILE A 109 5.83 13.61 -4.28
CA ILE A 109 4.90 13.81 -3.18
C ILE A 109 5.70 14.08 -1.90
N ASP A 110 5.48 15.24 -1.28
CA ASP A 110 6.02 15.54 0.05
C ASP A 110 5.15 14.86 1.11
N PRO A 111 5.65 13.85 1.83
CA PRO A 111 4.86 13.16 2.85
C PRO A 111 4.47 14.08 4.03
N ALA A 112 5.25 15.11 4.33
CA ALA A 112 4.94 16.05 5.40
C ALA A 112 3.75 16.97 5.06
N SER A 113 3.44 17.14 3.77
CA SER A 113 2.29 17.94 3.31
C SER A 113 0.98 17.15 3.26
N CYS A 114 1.04 15.83 3.39
CA CYS A 114 -0.16 14.98 3.31
C CYS A 114 -0.92 14.97 4.63
N ARG A 115 -2.24 15.13 4.55
CA ARG A 115 -3.12 14.98 5.70
C ARG A 115 -3.22 13.53 6.17
N VAL A 116 -3.27 12.59 5.21
CA VAL A 116 -3.31 11.15 5.48
C VAL A 116 -2.43 10.42 4.48
N ILE A 117 -1.60 9.51 4.99
CA ILE A 117 -0.84 8.56 4.18
C ILE A 117 -1.34 7.16 4.48
N VAL A 118 -1.82 6.46 3.48
CA VAL A 118 -2.28 5.07 3.58
C VAL A 118 -1.22 4.16 2.98
N VAL A 119 -0.69 3.24 3.79
CA VAL A 119 0.30 2.27 3.34
C VAL A 119 -0.18 0.85 3.61
N LYS A 120 -0.03 -0.03 2.62
CA LYS A 120 -0.27 -1.45 2.79
C LYS A 120 1.01 -2.15 3.23
N SER A 121 1.29 -2.09 4.54
CA SER A 121 2.48 -2.73 5.13
C SER A 121 2.21 -3.06 6.59
N ARG A 122 2.58 -4.26 7.05
CA ARG A 122 2.30 -4.66 8.44
C ARG A 122 3.21 -4.02 9.49
N GLY A 123 4.47 -3.84 9.21
CA GLY A 123 5.40 -3.31 10.22
C GLY A 123 6.67 -2.73 9.62
N HIS A 124 7.05 -3.18 8.45
CA HIS A 124 8.32 -2.79 7.82
C HIS A 124 8.38 -1.30 7.46
N PHE A 125 7.23 -0.64 7.28
CA PHE A 125 7.16 0.78 6.98
C PHE A 125 7.66 1.66 8.14
N ARG A 126 7.55 1.21 9.40
CA ARG A 126 7.85 2.04 10.59
C ARG A 126 9.24 2.65 10.51
N ALA A 127 10.27 1.84 10.27
CA ALA A 127 11.65 2.31 10.15
C ALA A 127 11.89 3.31 9.00
N GLY A 128 11.03 3.30 7.98
CA GLY A 128 11.12 4.23 6.86
C GLY A 128 10.26 5.48 7.00
N PHE A 129 9.44 5.58 8.06
CA PHE A 129 8.54 6.70 8.32
C PHE A 129 8.80 7.40 9.66
N GLU A 130 9.51 6.76 10.61
CA GLU A 130 9.74 7.25 11.97
C GLU A 130 10.51 8.58 12.06
N HIS A 131 11.23 8.95 11.00
CA HIS A 131 11.92 10.23 10.93
C HIS A 131 10.96 11.42 10.73
N LEU A 132 9.74 11.17 10.28
CA LEU A 132 8.69 12.18 10.04
C LEU A 132 7.47 12.03 10.95
N PHE A 133 7.13 10.81 11.36
CA PHE A 133 5.91 10.54 12.09
C PHE A 133 6.18 9.88 13.44
N ASN A 134 5.53 10.40 14.48
CA ASN A 134 5.56 9.79 15.80
C ASN A 134 4.63 8.57 15.86
N PRO A 135 4.86 7.62 16.79
CA PRO A 135 4.02 6.44 16.93
C PRO A 135 2.53 6.73 17.18
N ASP A 136 2.20 7.83 17.83
CA ASP A 136 0.82 8.27 18.10
C ASP A 136 0.08 8.82 16.87
N GLN A 137 0.80 9.07 15.78
CA GLN A 137 0.25 9.46 14.48
C GLN A 137 -0.03 8.24 13.57
N ILE A 138 0.30 7.03 14.03
CA ILE A 138 0.15 5.80 13.26
C ILE A 138 -1.10 5.05 13.71
N TYR A 139 -2.04 4.89 12.79
CA TYR A 139 -3.27 4.15 13.01
C TYR A 139 -3.21 2.83 12.25
N GLU A 140 -3.24 1.72 12.99
CA GLU A 140 -3.32 0.39 12.39
C GLU A 140 -4.78 0.06 12.10
N VAL A 141 -5.05 -0.29 10.85
CA VAL A 141 -6.39 -0.65 10.38
C VAL A 141 -6.36 -2.08 9.86
N ASP A 142 -7.22 -2.94 10.39
CA ASP A 142 -7.43 -4.28 9.86
C ASP A 142 -8.50 -4.23 8.77
N VAL A 143 -8.19 -4.79 7.62
CA VAL A 143 -9.09 -4.90 6.47
C VAL A 143 -9.14 -6.34 6.00
N ALA A 144 -10.21 -6.68 5.29
CA ALA A 144 -10.33 -8.00 4.68
C ALA A 144 -9.09 -8.33 3.83
N GLY A 145 -8.54 -9.53 4.02
CA GLY A 145 -7.33 -9.96 3.30
C GLY A 145 -6.70 -11.21 3.89
N LEU A 146 -5.80 -11.85 3.12
CA LEU A 146 -5.09 -13.06 3.52
C LEU A 146 -4.04 -12.85 4.61
N THR A 147 -3.70 -11.60 4.92
CA THR A 147 -2.59 -11.25 5.82
C THR A 147 -3.03 -10.52 7.07
N SER A 148 -4.31 -10.62 7.45
CA SER A 148 -4.80 -10.07 8.71
C SER A 148 -4.00 -10.62 9.90
N PRO A 149 -3.58 -9.78 10.86
CA PRO A 149 -2.97 -10.23 12.10
C PRO A 149 -3.97 -10.94 13.03
N ASN A 150 -5.25 -10.73 12.81
CA ASN A 150 -6.31 -11.37 13.58
C ASN A 150 -6.56 -12.80 13.08
N LEU A 151 -5.71 -13.73 13.53
CA LEU A 151 -5.76 -15.12 13.09
C LEU A 151 -7.07 -15.84 13.48
N ALA A 152 -7.82 -15.33 14.45
CA ALA A 152 -9.10 -15.90 14.87
C ALA A 152 -10.23 -15.71 13.85
N THR A 153 -10.07 -14.76 12.91
CA THR A 153 -11.07 -14.51 11.85
C THR A 153 -11.05 -15.53 10.73
N PHE A 154 -9.98 -16.34 10.62
CA PHE A 154 -9.86 -17.35 9.57
C PHE A 154 -10.52 -18.66 9.96
N GLY A 155 -11.24 -19.27 9.04
CA GLY A 155 -11.88 -20.59 9.21
C GLY A 155 -10.88 -21.75 9.07
N TRP A 156 -9.98 -21.91 10.05
CA TRP A 156 -8.96 -22.94 10.05
C TRP A 156 -9.58 -24.35 10.06
N GLN A 157 -9.36 -25.15 9.01
CA GLN A 157 -9.89 -26.51 8.88
C GLN A 157 -8.86 -27.60 9.25
N TYR A 158 -7.59 -27.38 8.93
CA TYR A 158 -6.53 -28.39 9.07
C TYR A 158 -5.42 -27.97 10.03
N LEU A 159 -5.67 -26.92 10.83
CA LEU A 159 -4.69 -26.44 11.79
C LEU A 159 -4.64 -27.38 13.00
N PRO A 160 -3.48 -27.98 13.35
CA PRO A 160 -3.33 -28.75 14.59
C PRO A 160 -3.64 -27.89 15.81
N ARG A 161 -4.34 -28.48 16.79
CA ARG A 161 -4.71 -27.78 18.02
C ARG A 161 -4.22 -28.59 19.25
N PRO A 162 -3.83 -27.93 20.36
CA PRO A 162 -3.83 -26.49 20.59
C PRO A 162 -2.66 -25.77 19.92
N VAL A 163 -2.84 -24.52 19.47
CA VAL A 163 -1.80 -23.68 18.87
C VAL A 163 -1.92 -22.23 19.32
N PHE A 164 -0.80 -21.63 19.73
CA PHE A 164 -0.73 -20.22 20.07
C PHE A 164 -0.77 -19.36 18.77
N PRO A 165 -1.45 -18.23 18.71
CA PRO A 165 -2.24 -17.56 19.78
C PRO A 165 -3.73 -17.89 19.77
N LEU A 166 -4.18 -18.89 19.03
CA LEU A 166 -5.60 -19.23 18.90
C LEU A 166 -6.16 -19.98 20.11
N ASP A 167 -5.30 -20.64 20.87
CA ASP A 167 -5.66 -21.37 22.07
C ASP A 167 -4.92 -20.80 23.29
N GLU A 168 -5.66 -20.30 24.28
CA GLU A 168 -5.12 -19.69 25.49
C GLU A 168 -4.21 -20.64 26.30
N HIS A 169 -4.47 -21.95 26.21
CA HIS A 169 -3.75 -22.98 26.95
C HIS A 169 -2.69 -23.70 26.11
N ALA A 170 -2.37 -23.18 24.94
CA ALA A 170 -1.28 -23.71 24.13
C ALA A 170 0.05 -23.54 24.87
N ALA A 171 0.64 -24.61 25.36
CA ALA A 171 1.95 -24.62 25.99
C ALA A 171 2.97 -25.23 25.02
N TRP A 172 4.13 -24.61 24.93
CA TRP A 172 5.26 -25.16 24.20
C TRP A 172 6.38 -25.54 25.18
N SER A 173 6.98 -26.72 24.97
CA SER A 173 8.18 -27.13 25.70
C SER A 173 9.28 -27.56 24.73
N VAL A 174 10.53 -27.37 25.15
CA VAL A 174 11.72 -27.73 24.35
C VAL A 174 11.79 -29.25 24.06
N ASP A 175 11.15 -30.04 24.89
CA ASP A 175 11.15 -31.50 24.78
C ASP A 175 10.18 -32.05 23.71
N GLN A 176 9.45 -31.15 23.02
CA GLN A 176 8.49 -31.49 21.95
C GLN A 176 8.96 -31.04 20.55
N ALA A 177 10.19 -30.60 20.40
CA ALA A 177 10.78 -30.16 19.16
C ALA A 177 11.64 -31.23 18.46
#